data_6984ef1e8dca230c6a5d33f5ddc60c9d
#
_entry.id   6984ef1e8dca230c6a5d33f5ddc60c9d
#
_cell.length_a   1.000
_cell.length_b   1.000
_cell.length_c   1.000
_cell.angle_alpha   90.00
_cell.angle_beta   90.00
_cell.angle_gamma   90.00
#
_symmetry.space_group_name_H-M   'P 1'
#
loop_
_entity.id
_entity.type
_entity.pdbx_description
1 polymer ?
#
loop_
_entity_poly.entity_id
_entity_poly.type
_entity_poly.pdbx_seq_one_letter_code
_entity_poly.pdbx_strand_id
1 'polypeptide(L)'
;IIRHYSSDRPDIFIGVDSPDFNFKIEWELKQLGVKTIHLVSPSVWAWRPKRIKKIKASTDLMLCLFPFEVDFYNKHNQKALFVGHPLAEKLKPRQNFKPNKQVLLMPGSRESEIKTLLPELVSTVILMRKSDPQIQFSLSLANDHLKSWVESKILGLDIDLSVGDAHDKIRTSDLVIVASGTATLEVAL
;
A
#
# COMPACT_ATOMS: atom_id res chain seq x y z
N ILE A 1 25.00 -4.32 11.41
CA ILE A 1 24.12 -5.49 11.25
C ILE A 1 24.95 -6.69 10.78
N ILE A 2 25.51 -6.70 9.55
CA ILE A 2 26.25 -7.87 9.00
C ILE A 2 27.38 -8.29 9.93
N ARG A 3 28.28 -7.37 10.35
CA ARG A 3 29.38 -7.69 11.27
C ARG A 3 28.89 -8.32 12.58
N HIS A 4 27.82 -7.80 13.15
CA HIS A 4 27.25 -8.32 14.39
C HIS A 4 26.77 -9.76 14.21
N TYR A 5 25.93 -10.02 13.23
CA TYR A 5 25.38 -11.35 13.00
C TYR A 5 26.36 -12.34 12.34
N SER A 6 27.50 -11.88 11.83
CA SER A 6 28.59 -12.79 11.43
C SER A 6 29.32 -13.39 12.63
N SER A 7 29.37 -12.65 13.74
CA SER A 7 30.02 -13.10 14.99
C SER A 7 29.04 -13.84 15.89
N ASP A 8 27.82 -13.38 15.99
CA ASP A 8 26.71 -13.95 16.77
C ASP A 8 25.58 -14.35 15.82
N ARG A 9 25.71 -15.58 15.27
CA ARG A 9 24.83 -16.04 14.18
C ARG A 9 23.47 -16.45 14.71
N PRO A 10 22.38 -15.85 14.20
CA PRO A 10 21.04 -16.32 14.50
C PRO A 10 20.76 -17.64 13.75
N ASP A 11 19.85 -18.44 14.26
CA ASP A 11 19.34 -19.62 13.55
C ASP A 11 18.61 -19.24 12.27
N ILE A 12 17.86 -18.14 12.32
CA ILE A 12 17.05 -17.62 11.22
C ILE A 12 17.14 -16.09 11.19
N PHE A 13 17.25 -15.53 9.98
CA PHE A 13 17.12 -14.09 9.73
C PHE A 13 15.85 -13.83 8.91
N ILE A 14 15.01 -12.94 9.39
CA ILE A 14 13.78 -12.53 8.69
C ILE A 14 13.92 -11.05 8.28
N GLY A 15 14.08 -10.80 6.97
CA GLY A 15 14.01 -9.46 6.39
C GLY A 15 12.55 -9.09 6.15
N VAL A 16 12.15 -7.89 6.57
CA VAL A 16 10.78 -7.40 6.37
C VAL A 16 10.81 -6.20 5.43
N ASP A 17 10.15 -6.29 4.28
CA ASP A 17 10.08 -5.23 3.27
C ASP A 17 11.48 -4.69 2.88
N SER A 18 11.59 -3.48 2.36
CA SER A 18 12.86 -2.82 1.98
C SER A 18 13.85 -3.76 1.26
N PRO A 19 13.48 -4.36 0.13
CA PRO A 19 14.21 -5.47 -0.50
C PRO A 19 15.64 -5.10 -0.91
N ASP A 20 15.90 -3.84 -1.28
CA ASP A 20 17.24 -3.40 -1.68
C ASP A 20 18.21 -3.36 -0.49
N PHE A 21 17.70 -3.14 0.73
CA PHE A 21 18.46 -3.19 1.96
C PHE A 21 18.58 -4.63 2.47
N ASN A 22 17.47 -5.33 2.63
CA ASN A 22 17.43 -6.64 3.28
C ASN A 22 18.10 -7.74 2.44
N PHE A 23 17.91 -7.78 1.12
CA PHE A 23 18.54 -8.83 0.30
C PHE A 23 20.06 -8.84 0.35
N LYS A 24 20.72 -7.72 0.64
CA LYS A 24 22.17 -7.72 0.86
C LYS A 24 22.53 -8.43 2.16
N ILE A 25 21.80 -8.15 3.24
CA ILE A 25 22.01 -8.78 4.54
C ILE A 25 21.70 -10.27 4.47
N GLU A 26 20.55 -10.62 3.89
CA GLU A 26 20.11 -12.00 3.69
C GLU A 26 21.17 -12.81 2.90
N TRP A 27 21.69 -12.24 1.82
CA TRP A 27 22.71 -12.90 1.02
C TRP A 27 23.97 -13.20 1.83
N GLU A 28 24.52 -12.23 2.54
CA GLU A 28 25.72 -12.38 3.38
C GLU A 28 25.50 -13.44 4.48
N LEU A 29 24.36 -13.38 5.17
CA LEU A 29 24.05 -14.33 6.24
C LEU A 29 23.81 -15.75 5.69
N LYS A 30 23.18 -15.86 4.53
CA LYS A 30 22.98 -17.14 3.86
C LYS A 30 24.31 -17.81 3.47
N GLN A 31 25.31 -17.04 3.02
CA GLN A 31 26.67 -17.58 2.78
C GLN A 31 27.32 -18.14 4.06
N LEU A 32 26.91 -17.65 5.22
CA LEU A 32 27.37 -18.14 6.53
C LEU A 32 26.53 -19.30 7.08
N GLY A 33 25.55 -19.81 6.29
CA GLY A 33 24.69 -20.93 6.67
C GLY A 33 23.44 -20.55 7.48
N VAL A 34 23.17 -19.25 7.69
CA VAL A 34 21.96 -18.78 8.36
C VAL A 34 20.78 -18.96 7.40
N LYS A 35 19.66 -19.48 7.91
CA LYS A 35 18.40 -19.55 7.14
C LYS A 35 17.81 -18.16 6.96
N THR A 36 17.42 -17.84 5.71
CA THR A 36 16.93 -16.49 5.37
C THR A 36 15.50 -16.53 4.87
N ILE A 37 14.67 -15.69 5.44
CA ILE A 37 13.27 -15.51 5.09
C ILE A 37 13.05 -14.04 4.75
N HIS A 38 12.29 -13.76 3.69
CA HIS A 38 11.89 -12.39 3.36
C HIS A 38 10.38 -12.28 3.40
N LEU A 39 9.87 -11.35 4.20
CA LEU A 39 8.46 -11.01 4.29
C LEU A 39 8.19 -9.75 3.47
N VAL A 40 7.14 -9.74 2.69
CA VAL A 40 6.72 -8.74 1.70
C VAL A 40 7.49 -8.85 0.39
N SER A 41 6.91 -9.59 -0.55
CA SER A 41 7.46 -9.73 -1.90
C SER A 41 7.60 -8.38 -2.62
N PRO A 42 8.77 -8.06 -3.18
CA PRO A 42 8.83 -6.93 -4.10
C PRO A 42 8.06 -7.25 -5.39
N SER A 43 7.51 -6.23 -6.05
CA SER A 43 6.66 -6.35 -7.25
C SER A 43 7.41 -6.82 -8.50
N VAL A 44 8.26 -7.85 -8.38
CA VAL A 44 9.07 -8.40 -9.46
C VAL A 44 8.23 -9.09 -10.55
N TRP A 45 7.04 -9.53 -10.20
CA TRP A 45 6.06 -10.09 -11.13
C TRP A 45 5.52 -9.05 -12.12
N ALA A 46 5.50 -7.76 -11.74
CA ALA A 46 4.96 -6.68 -12.58
C ALA A 46 6.03 -6.06 -13.51
N TRP A 47 7.25 -5.83 -13.03
CA TRP A 47 8.19 -4.97 -13.76
C TRP A 47 9.63 -5.28 -13.50
N ARG A 48 10.24 -6.08 -13.01
CA ARG A 48 11.68 -6.43 -12.87
C ARG A 48 11.90 -7.93 -12.67
N PRO A 49 11.41 -8.79 -13.59
CA PRO A 49 11.47 -10.24 -13.41
C PRO A 49 12.90 -10.78 -13.25
N LYS A 50 13.90 -10.10 -13.81
CA LYS A 50 15.30 -10.49 -13.67
C LYS A 50 15.82 -10.44 -12.21
N ARG A 51 15.16 -9.69 -11.31
CA ARG A 51 15.52 -9.65 -9.87
C ARG A 51 15.31 -11.00 -9.18
N ILE A 52 14.54 -11.91 -9.76
CA ILE A 52 14.34 -13.25 -9.21
C ILE A 52 15.66 -13.98 -8.94
N LYS A 53 16.69 -13.77 -9.78
CA LYS A 53 18.01 -14.37 -9.56
C LYS A 53 18.65 -13.91 -8.26
N LYS A 54 18.54 -12.59 -7.95
CA LYS A 54 19.05 -12.02 -6.70
C LYS A 54 18.27 -12.56 -5.50
N ILE A 55 16.94 -12.62 -5.61
CA ILE A 55 16.06 -13.17 -4.56
C ILE A 55 16.44 -14.61 -4.23
N LYS A 56 16.57 -15.47 -5.23
CA LYS A 56 16.99 -16.87 -5.03
C LYS A 56 18.36 -17.02 -4.37
N ALA A 57 19.29 -16.13 -4.71
CA ALA A 57 20.61 -16.15 -4.11
C ALA A 57 20.61 -15.71 -2.64
N SER A 58 19.69 -14.80 -2.26
CA SER A 58 19.66 -14.20 -0.91
C SER A 58 18.66 -14.87 0.03
N THR A 59 17.55 -15.43 -0.48
CA THR A 59 16.40 -15.81 0.35
C THR A 59 16.08 -17.29 0.20
N ASP A 60 15.91 -18.02 1.31
CA ASP A 60 15.48 -19.41 1.29
C ASP A 60 13.97 -19.55 1.16
N LEU A 61 13.20 -18.66 1.79
CA LEU A 61 11.74 -18.66 1.76
C LEU A 61 11.20 -17.23 1.62
N MET A 62 10.34 -17.02 0.62
CA MET A 62 9.59 -15.78 0.44
C MET A 62 8.22 -15.89 1.08
N LEU A 63 7.85 -14.98 1.98
CA LEU A 63 6.52 -14.85 2.54
C LEU A 63 5.75 -13.76 1.78
N CYS A 64 4.71 -14.18 1.05
CA CYS A 64 3.94 -13.37 0.12
C CYS A 64 2.67 -12.87 0.78
N LEU A 65 2.31 -11.62 0.51
CA LEU A 65 1.06 -11.02 0.99
C LEU A 65 -0.14 -11.30 0.06
N PHE A 66 0.13 -11.76 -1.19
CA PHE A 66 -0.90 -12.07 -2.17
C PHE A 66 -0.71 -13.49 -2.74
N PRO A 67 -1.81 -14.22 -3.00
CA PRO A 67 -1.73 -15.60 -3.49
C PRO A 67 -1.02 -15.72 -4.84
N PHE A 68 -1.27 -14.79 -5.78
CA PHE A 68 -0.69 -14.81 -7.13
C PHE A 68 0.84 -14.66 -7.15
N GLU A 69 1.42 -14.08 -6.11
CA GLU A 69 2.88 -13.95 -5.97
C GLU A 69 3.54 -15.32 -5.79
N VAL A 70 2.87 -16.23 -5.05
CA VAL A 70 3.36 -17.60 -4.85
C VAL A 70 3.49 -18.33 -6.18
N ASP A 71 2.51 -18.17 -7.07
CA ASP A 71 2.55 -18.78 -8.41
C ASP A 71 3.73 -18.27 -9.24
N PHE A 72 4.03 -16.97 -9.13
CA PHE A 72 5.19 -16.39 -9.77
C PHE A 72 6.50 -17.01 -9.27
N TYR A 73 6.68 -17.13 -7.95
CA TYR A 73 7.88 -17.73 -7.35
C TYR A 73 8.02 -19.22 -7.65
N ASN A 74 6.94 -19.97 -7.62
CA ASN A 74 6.91 -21.40 -7.96
C ASN A 74 7.37 -21.66 -9.40
N LYS A 75 6.92 -20.84 -10.37
CA LYS A 75 7.38 -20.89 -11.77
C LYS A 75 8.89 -20.69 -11.92
N HIS A 76 9.52 -20.04 -10.95
CA HIS A 76 10.95 -19.80 -10.94
C HIS A 76 11.73 -20.71 -9.98
N ASN A 77 11.10 -21.76 -9.44
CA ASN A 77 11.70 -22.67 -8.47
C ASN A 77 12.27 -21.93 -7.23
N GLN A 78 11.56 -20.93 -6.72
CA GLN A 78 11.80 -20.25 -5.45
C GLN A 78 10.71 -20.64 -4.47
N LYS A 79 11.11 -21.11 -3.29
CA LYS A 79 10.13 -21.42 -2.22
C LYS A 79 9.40 -20.16 -1.80
N ALA A 80 8.09 -20.20 -1.82
CA ALA A 80 7.23 -19.11 -1.38
C ALA A 80 6.00 -19.65 -0.65
N LEU A 81 5.48 -18.86 0.28
CA LEU A 81 4.29 -19.17 1.04
C LEU A 81 3.40 -17.93 1.15
N PHE A 82 2.11 -18.08 0.91
CA PHE A 82 1.12 -17.05 1.16
C PHE A 82 0.82 -16.98 2.66
N VAL A 83 0.98 -15.80 3.25
CA VAL A 83 0.76 -15.54 4.68
C VAL A 83 -0.41 -14.60 4.96
N GLY A 84 -1.02 -14.06 3.92
CA GLY A 84 -2.08 -13.05 4.04
C GLY A 84 -1.55 -11.63 4.22
N HIS A 85 -2.46 -10.68 4.09
CA HIS A 85 -2.12 -9.26 4.30
C HIS A 85 -2.63 -8.80 5.67
N PRO A 86 -1.79 -8.14 6.50
CA PRO A 86 -2.18 -7.73 7.86
C PRO A 86 -3.43 -6.83 7.92
N LEU A 87 -3.69 -6.07 6.85
CA LEU A 87 -4.88 -5.22 6.77
C LEU A 87 -6.18 -6.04 6.65
N ALA A 88 -6.14 -7.23 6.06
CA ALA A 88 -7.32 -8.06 5.90
C ALA A 88 -7.94 -8.50 7.24
N GLU A 89 -7.12 -8.59 8.29
CA GLU A 89 -7.62 -8.89 9.64
C GLU A 89 -8.18 -7.63 10.36
N LYS A 90 -7.66 -6.45 10.01
CA LYS A 90 -8.01 -5.19 10.68
C LYS A 90 -9.23 -4.53 10.03
N LEU A 91 -9.36 -4.64 8.72
CA LEU A 91 -10.44 -4.02 7.97
C LEU A 91 -11.66 -4.94 7.97
N LYS A 92 -12.81 -4.38 8.33
CA LYS A 92 -14.08 -5.10 8.25
C LYS A 92 -14.81 -4.65 6.99
N PRO A 93 -15.23 -5.58 6.11
CA PRO A 93 -15.98 -5.23 4.93
C PRO A 93 -17.28 -4.51 5.29
N ARG A 94 -17.72 -3.62 4.40
CA ARG A 94 -19.00 -2.89 4.56
C ARG A 94 -20.16 -3.90 4.58
N GLN A 95 -20.92 -3.88 5.67
CA GLN A 95 -22.16 -4.65 5.77
C GLN A 95 -23.35 -3.77 5.36
N ASN A 96 -24.35 -4.35 4.70
CA ASN A 96 -25.62 -3.68 4.33
C ASN A 96 -25.39 -2.43 3.44
N PHE A 97 -24.81 -2.65 2.26
CA PHE A 97 -24.60 -1.58 1.29
C PHE A 97 -25.94 -0.92 0.89
N LYS A 98 -26.10 0.34 1.25
CA LYS A 98 -27.16 1.22 0.74
C LYS A 98 -26.47 2.41 0.08
N PRO A 99 -26.68 2.65 -1.23
CA PRO A 99 -26.12 3.81 -1.91
C PRO A 99 -26.56 5.10 -1.22
N ASN A 100 -25.63 6.01 -0.99
CA ASN A 100 -25.85 7.29 -0.33
C ASN A 100 -25.24 8.47 -1.09
N LYS A 101 -24.74 8.24 -2.31
CA LYS A 101 -24.06 9.22 -3.17
C LYS A 101 -22.83 9.86 -2.53
N GLN A 102 -22.16 9.14 -1.64
CA GLN A 102 -20.92 9.60 -1.01
C GLN A 102 -19.71 9.23 -1.86
N VAL A 103 -18.89 10.22 -2.20
CA VAL A 103 -17.62 10.04 -2.91
C VAL A 103 -16.48 10.49 -2.02
N LEU A 104 -15.54 9.57 -1.75
CA LEU A 104 -14.34 9.86 -1.00
C LEU A 104 -13.17 10.14 -1.94
N LEU A 105 -12.45 11.22 -1.66
CA LEU A 105 -11.23 11.62 -2.34
C LEU A 105 -10.02 11.35 -1.43
N MET A 106 -9.04 10.60 -1.94
CA MET A 106 -7.80 10.27 -1.21
C MET A 106 -6.60 10.65 -2.09
N PRO A 107 -6.08 11.87 -1.96
CA PRO A 107 -5.04 12.40 -2.86
C PRO A 107 -3.64 11.81 -2.63
N GLY A 108 -3.48 10.90 -1.70
CA GLY A 108 -2.20 10.33 -1.30
C GLY A 108 -1.72 10.83 0.06
N SER A 109 -0.52 10.38 0.46
CA SER A 109 0.07 10.70 1.76
C SER A 109 1.27 11.64 1.69
N ARG A 110 1.86 11.81 0.50
CA ARG A 110 3.04 12.67 0.28
C ARG A 110 2.63 14.03 -0.24
N GLU A 111 3.34 15.05 0.19
CA GLU A 111 3.10 16.44 -0.25
C GLU A 111 3.09 16.59 -1.77
N SER A 112 4.04 15.96 -2.46
CA SER A 112 4.12 15.99 -3.93
C SER A 112 2.92 15.34 -4.60
N GLU A 113 2.42 14.22 -4.05
CA GLU A 113 1.21 13.54 -4.55
C GLU A 113 -0.01 14.44 -4.38
N ILE A 114 -0.21 14.97 -3.18
CA ILE A 114 -1.35 15.83 -2.86
C ILE A 114 -1.36 17.08 -3.74
N LYS A 115 -0.21 17.77 -3.86
CA LYS A 115 -0.10 18.99 -4.68
C LYS A 115 -0.34 18.73 -6.17
N THR A 116 0.03 17.56 -6.68
CA THR A 116 -0.17 17.18 -8.08
C THR A 116 -1.60 16.75 -8.36
N LEU A 117 -2.20 15.96 -7.47
CA LEU A 117 -3.51 15.35 -7.74
C LEU A 117 -4.70 16.21 -7.32
N LEU A 118 -4.53 17.10 -6.34
CA LEU A 118 -5.64 17.91 -5.82
C LEU A 118 -6.35 18.76 -6.89
N PRO A 119 -5.65 19.44 -7.82
CA PRO A 119 -6.32 20.20 -8.89
C PRO A 119 -7.22 19.33 -9.78
N GLU A 120 -6.77 18.10 -10.10
CA GLU A 120 -7.53 17.15 -10.91
C GLU A 120 -8.75 16.61 -10.14
N LEU A 121 -8.59 16.35 -8.84
CA LEU A 121 -9.70 15.94 -7.99
C LEU A 121 -10.75 17.05 -7.86
N VAL A 122 -10.34 18.31 -7.70
CA VAL A 122 -11.24 19.47 -7.67
C VAL A 122 -12.01 19.59 -9.00
N SER A 123 -11.31 19.46 -10.12
CA SER A 123 -11.94 19.46 -11.45
C SER A 123 -12.97 18.31 -11.58
N THR A 124 -12.63 17.14 -11.06
CA THR A 124 -13.50 15.96 -11.04
C THR A 124 -14.77 16.22 -10.22
N VAL A 125 -14.64 16.81 -9.04
CA VAL A 125 -15.79 17.21 -8.17
C VAL A 125 -16.73 18.12 -8.91
N ILE A 126 -16.21 19.15 -9.58
CA ILE A 126 -17.02 20.12 -10.34
C ILE A 126 -17.78 19.43 -11.48
N LEU A 127 -17.11 18.53 -12.21
CA LEU A 127 -17.74 17.77 -13.30
C LEU A 127 -18.83 16.81 -12.79
N MET A 128 -18.56 16.08 -11.72
CA MET A 128 -19.53 15.13 -11.15
C MET A 128 -20.76 15.86 -10.60
N ARG A 129 -20.59 17.02 -9.94
CA ARG A 129 -21.73 17.82 -9.47
C ARG A 129 -22.59 18.41 -10.59
N LYS A 130 -21.99 18.71 -11.73
CA LYS A 130 -22.78 19.12 -12.93
C LYS A 130 -23.68 17.99 -13.40
N SER A 131 -23.28 16.74 -13.29
CA SER A 131 -24.05 15.56 -13.68
C SER A 131 -25.11 15.19 -12.64
N ASP A 132 -24.75 15.24 -11.36
CA ASP A 132 -25.65 14.96 -10.25
C ASP A 132 -25.31 15.87 -9.04
N PRO A 133 -26.11 16.94 -8.82
CA PRO A 133 -25.90 17.87 -7.72
C PRO A 133 -26.05 17.27 -6.32
N GLN A 134 -26.62 16.06 -6.20
CA GLN A 134 -26.83 15.41 -4.90
C GLN A 134 -25.59 14.63 -4.41
N ILE A 135 -24.54 14.52 -5.22
CA ILE A 135 -23.30 13.84 -4.81
C ILE A 135 -22.62 14.64 -3.70
N GLN A 136 -22.34 13.95 -2.62
CA GLN A 136 -21.61 14.48 -1.49
C GLN A 136 -20.14 14.05 -1.56
N PHE A 137 -19.23 14.98 -1.29
CA PHE A 137 -17.81 14.72 -1.38
C PHE A 137 -17.14 14.85 -0.01
N SER A 138 -16.28 13.91 0.28
CA SER A 138 -15.34 14.00 1.39
C SER A 138 -13.91 13.84 0.90
N LEU A 139 -12.95 14.46 1.59
CA LEU A 139 -11.53 14.34 1.31
C LEU A 139 -10.82 13.96 2.62
N SER A 140 -10.12 12.83 2.62
CA SER A 140 -9.36 12.38 3.78
C SER A 140 -7.85 12.51 3.52
N LEU A 141 -7.18 13.20 4.43
CA LEU A 141 -5.72 13.34 4.47
C LEU A 141 -5.13 12.35 5.48
N ALA A 142 -3.95 11.83 5.18
CA ALA A 142 -3.24 10.92 6.09
C ALA A 142 -2.71 11.64 7.35
N ASN A 143 -2.41 12.94 7.24
CA ASN A 143 -1.94 13.80 8.33
C ASN A 143 -2.35 15.26 8.08
N ASP A 144 -2.17 16.11 9.07
CA ASP A 144 -2.60 17.51 9.07
C ASP A 144 -1.62 18.49 8.41
N HIS A 145 -0.43 18.03 8.04
CA HIS A 145 0.65 18.89 7.51
C HIS A 145 0.21 19.81 6.36
N LEU A 146 -0.64 19.34 5.46
CA LEU A 146 -1.16 20.12 4.34
C LEU A 146 -2.63 20.54 4.49
N LYS A 147 -3.22 20.35 5.66
CA LYS A 147 -4.65 20.61 5.88
C LYS A 147 -5.05 22.02 5.47
N SER A 148 -4.40 23.04 6.01
CA SER A 148 -4.71 24.45 5.71
C SER A 148 -4.49 24.81 4.23
N TRP A 149 -3.48 24.21 3.60
CA TRP A 149 -3.26 24.40 2.17
C TRP A 149 -4.39 23.78 1.34
N VAL A 150 -4.80 22.55 1.67
CA VAL A 150 -5.92 21.87 1.00
C VAL A 150 -7.21 22.64 1.21
N GLU A 151 -7.52 23.08 2.45
CA GLU A 151 -8.67 23.92 2.78
C GLU A 151 -8.75 25.15 1.86
N SER A 152 -7.63 25.84 1.65
CA SER A 152 -7.57 27.01 0.75
C SER A 152 -7.89 26.69 -0.70
N LYS A 153 -7.66 25.44 -1.16
CA LYS A 153 -7.88 25.00 -2.54
C LYS A 153 -9.27 24.48 -2.80
N ILE A 154 -9.96 24.00 -1.76
CA ILE A 154 -11.33 23.49 -1.86
C ILE A 154 -12.38 24.48 -1.33
N LEU A 155 -11.96 25.68 -0.99
CA LEU A 155 -12.84 26.74 -0.45
C LEU A 155 -14.03 26.98 -1.39
N GLY A 156 -15.23 26.93 -0.86
CA GLY A 156 -16.48 27.10 -1.61
C GLY A 156 -16.94 25.87 -2.39
N LEU A 157 -16.27 24.74 -2.25
CA LEU A 157 -16.64 23.49 -2.93
C LEU A 157 -17.39 22.50 -2.03
N ASP A 158 -17.89 22.88 -0.88
CA ASP A 158 -18.66 21.99 0.00
C ASP A 158 -18.10 20.53 0.01
N ILE A 159 -16.83 20.38 0.34
CA ILE A 159 -16.12 19.10 0.49
C ILE A 159 -15.82 18.94 1.98
N ASP A 160 -16.26 17.82 2.57
CA ASP A 160 -15.97 17.50 3.96
C ASP A 160 -14.50 17.03 4.10
N LEU A 161 -13.64 17.92 4.61
CA LEU A 161 -12.21 17.64 4.80
C LEU A 161 -11.94 17.06 6.19
N SER A 162 -11.25 15.94 6.23
CA SER A 162 -10.88 15.25 7.46
C SER A 162 -9.43 14.74 7.43
N VAL A 163 -8.93 14.29 8.59
CA VAL A 163 -7.57 13.78 8.75
C VAL A 163 -7.61 12.48 9.57
N GLY A 164 -6.96 11.43 9.07
CA GLY A 164 -6.72 10.18 9.81
C GLY A 164 -7.94 9.25 9.94
N ASP A 165 -9.04 9.54 9.27
CA ASP A 165 -10.30 8.78 9.33
C ASP A 165 -10.61 7.99 8.04
N ALA A 166 -9.59 7.75 7.23
CA ALA A 166 -9.74 7.14 5.90
C ALA A 166 -10.56 5.84 5.93
N HIS A 167 -10.30 4.94 6.87
CA HIS A 167 -11.00 3.64 6.95
C HIS A 167 -12.51 3.79 7.18
N ASP A 168 -12.93 4.71 8.05
CA ASP A 168 -14.35 4.95 8.32
C ASP A 168 -15.03 5.57 7.10
N LYS A 169 -14.34 6.50 6.43
CA LYS A 169 -14.85 7.13 5.21
C LYS A 169 -14.91 6.16 4.02
N ILE A 170 -13.92 5.27 3.85
CA ILE A 170 -13.97 4.19 2.85
C ILE A 170 -15.23 3.35 3.06
N ARG A 171 -15.51 2.94 4.29
CA ARG A 171 -16.68 2.09 4.61
C ARG A 171 -18.02 2.76 4.38
N THR A 172 -18.10 4.06 4.41
CA THR A 172 -19.35 4.82 4.25
C THR A 172 -19.54 5.40 2.85
N SER A 173 -18.53 5.36 2.00
CA SER A 173 -18.57 5.91 0.64
C SER A 173 -19.04 4.88 -0.38
N ASP A 174 -19.69 5.34 -1.44
CA ASP A 174 -20.11 4.50 -2.57
C ASP A 174 -19.03 4.43 -3.65
N LEU A 175 -18.18 5.44 -3.73
CA LEU A 175 -17.06 5.54 -4.64
C LEU A 175 -15.86 6.13 -3.91
N VAL A 176 -14.69 5.58 -4.18
CA VAL A 176 -13.43 6.13 -3.69
C VAL A 176 -12.52 6.45 -4.86
N ILE A 177 -12.09 7.71 -4.95
CA ILE A 177 -11.07 8.14 -5.92
C ILE A 177 -9.76 8.27 -5.14
N VAL A 178 -8.85 7.35 -5.39
CA VAL A 178 -7.64 7.18 -4.57
C VAL A 178 -6.37 7.24 -5.41
N ALA A 179 -5.34 7.90 -4.89
CA ALA A 179 -4.00 7.84 -5.45
C ALA A 179 -3.45 6.41 -5.42
N SER A 180 -2.78 6.02 -6.51
CA SER A 180 -2.17 4.68 -6.61
C SER A 180 -1.14 4.46 -5.50
N GLY A 181 -1.27 3.36 -4.77
CA GLY A 181 -0.39 3.01 -3.64
C GLY A 181 -1.04 2.00 -2.70
N THR A 182 -0.56 1.94 -1.46
CA THR A 182 -1.09 1.02 -0.43
C THR A 182 -2.58 1.26 -0.14
N ALA A 183 -3.03 2.51 -0.23
CA ALA A 183 -4.43 2.87 0.01
C ALA A 183 -5.41 2.22 -0.98
N THR A 184 -4.97 1.85 -2.19
CA THR A 184 -5.82 1.10 -3.14
C THR A 184 -6.19 -0.28 -2.62
N LEU A 185 -5.30 -0.91 -1.84
CA LEU A 185 -5.60 -2.18 -1.19
C LEU A 185 -6.58 -2.00 -0.02
N GLU A 186 -6.42 -0.93 0.76
CA GLU A 186 -7.35 -0.60 1.86
C GLU A 186 -8.78 -0.41 1.34
N VAL A 187 -8.92 0.18 0.15
CA VAL A 187 -10.23 0.36 -0.51
C VAL A 187 -10.79 -0.95 -1.04
N ALA A 188 -9.94 -1.89 -1.46
CA ALA A 188 -10.35 -3.16 -2.06
C ALA A 188 -10.73 -4.23 -1.03
N LEU A 189 -10.26 -4.11 0.21
CA LEU A 189 -10.56 -5.02 1.33
C LEU A 189 -11.84 -4.63 2.06
#